data_1410572e39344e3271d15838b9ab88f3
#
_entry.id   1410572e39344e3271d15838b9ab88f3
#
_cell.length_a   1.000
_cell.length_b   1.000
_cell.length_c   1.000
_cell.angle_alpha   90.00
_cell.angle_beta   90.00
_cell.angle_gamma   90.00
#
_symmetry.space_group_name_H-M   'P 1'
#
loop_
_entity.id
_entity.type
_entity.pdbx_description
1 polymer ?
#
loop_
_entity_poly.entity_id
_entity_poly.type
_entity_poly.pdbx_seq_one_letter_code
_entity_poly.pdbx_strand_id
1 'polypeptide(L)'
;MAAASDPINPPPPPGARTVAITGASGSLGQALLRRLHRRGDRLIALTSSGSPLELLDAQGGQIPLQQAGWAVGQEEALAPLLAEVDLLVLNHGINVYGDRSVDSVERILEVNALSLWRLLELFAEVARSRPPAGRPRPEVWVNTSEAEIQVAISPLYEISKRLVGQLLSLRAPVLERADKESGFPGLRIRRLVLGPFRSNLNPVGGMGAAFVANEIVRQAGWNCSLIIVTPNPITYVLMPLTTLGRWLYFQALCRDSPAPP
;
A
#
# COMPACT_ATOMS: atom_id res chain seq x y z
N MET A 1 -37.08 -2.87 -6.59
CA MET A 1 -36.49 -2.40 -7.87
C MET A 1 -35.05 -2.85 -7.90
N ALA A 2 -34.68 -3.80 -8.76
CA ALA A 2 -33.31 -4.24 -8.95
C ALA A 2 -32.55 -3.13 -9.64
N ALA A 3 -31.40 -2.71 -9.07
CA ALA A 3 -30.50 -1.73 -9.70
C ALA A 3 -30.04 -2.31 -11.05
N ALA A 4 -30.22 -1.54 -12.11
CA ALA A 4 -29.73 -1.91 -13.44
C ALA A 4 -28.20 -2.03 -13.36
N SER A 5 -27.67 -3.21 -13.73
CA SER A 5 -26.26 -3.46 -13.85
C SER A 5 -25.68 -2.57 -14.96
N ASP A 6 -24.69 -1.75 -14.59
CA ASP A 6 -23.92 -0.96 -15.54
C ASP A 6 -23.21 -1.92 -16.52
N PRO A 7 -23.45 -1.86 -17.84
CA PRO A 7 -22.91 -2.81 -18.80
C PRO A 7 -21.37 -2.74 -18.92
N ILE A 8 -20.75 -1.69 -18.39
CA ILE A 8 -19.28 -1.51 -18.39
C ILE A 8 -18.61 -2.21 -17.19
N ASN A 9 -19.37 -2.58 -16.16
CA ASN A 9 -18.80 -3.15 -14.94
C ASN A 9 -19.71 -4.27 -14.38
N PRO A 10 -19.60 -5.50 -14.90
CA PRO A 10 -20.40 -6.62 -14.39
C PRO A 10 -20.13 -6.81 -12.90
N PRO A 11 -21.11 -7.31 -12.12
CA PRO A 11 -20.91 -7.57 -10.70
C PRO A 11 -19.71 -8.51 -10.50
N PRO A 12 -18.83 -8.20 -9.53
CA PRO A 12 -17.63 -9.00 -9.31
C PRO A 12 -18.00 -10.43 -8.91
N PRO A 13 -17.19 -11.43 -9.30
CA PRO A 13 -17.43 -12.81 -8.91
C PRO A 13 -17.44 -12.95 -7.36
N PRO A 14 -18.14 -13.97 -6.82
CA PRO A 14 -18.16 -14.20 -5.38
C PRO A 14 -16.74 -14.27 -4.79
N GLY A 15 -16.46 -13.45 -3.77
CA GLY A 15 -15.13 -13.34 -3.14
C GLY A 15 -14.16 -12.36 -3.80
N ALA A 16 -14.54 -11.69 -4.90
CA ALA A 16 -13.76 -10.59 -5.47
C ALA A 16 -13.71 -9.40 -4.51
N ARG A 17 -12.54 -8.78 -4.39
CA ARG A 17 -12.33 -7.57 -3.58
C ARG A 17 -12.28 -6.33 -4.44
N THR A 18 -12.72 -5.21 -3.88
CA THR A 18 -12.43 -3.90 -4.45
C THR A 18 -11.05 -3.45 -3.99
N VAL A 19 -10.13 -3.25 -4.92
CA VAL A 19 -8.73 -2.93 -4.66
C VAL A 19 -8.39 -1.56 -5.21
N ALA A 20 -7.91 -0.65 -4.36
CA ALA A 20 -7.37 0.63 -4.76
C ALA A 20 -5.84 0.64 -4.64
N ILE A 21 -5.14 1.19 -5.64
CA ILE A 21 -3.67 1.24 -5.68
C ILE A 21 -3.22 2.68 -5.92
N THR A 22 -2.48 3.26 -4.98
CA THR A 22 -1.78 4.54 -5.19
C THR A 22 -0.51 4.35 -6.02
N GLY A 23 -0.11 5.36 -6.79
CA GLY A 23 1.00 5.20 -7.74
C GLY A 23 0.72 4.14 -8.81
N ALA A 24 -0.54 4.01 -9.21
CA ALA A 24 -1.03 2.99 -10.13
C ALA A 24 -0.40 3.07 -11.53
N SER A 25 0.01 4.26 -11.98
CA SER A 25 0.71 4.49 -13.25
C SER A 25 2.18 4.04 -13.24
N GLY A 26 2.77 3.81 -12.06
CA GLY A 26 4.14 3.31 -11.93
C GLY A 26 4.30 1.84 -12.32
N SER A 27 5.54 1.41 -12.56
CA SER A 27 5.85 0.05 -13.03
C SER A 27 5.27 -1.05 -12.14
N LEU A 28 5.41 -0.93 -10.81
CA LEU A 28 4.86 -1.90 -9.87
C LEU A 28 3.35 -1.79 -9.75
N GLY A 29 2.80 -0.55 -9.74
CA GLY A 29 1.37 -0.31 -9.70
C GLY A 29 0.64 -1.01 -10.85
N GLN A 30 1.11 -0.82 -12.08
CA GLN A 30 0.57 -1.49 -13.27
C GLN A 30 0.72 -3.02 -13.20
N ALA A 31 1.85 -3.52 -12.71
CA ALA A 31 2.07 -4.97 -12.57
C ALA A 31 1.12 -5.58 -11.54
N LEU A 32 0.88 -4.89 -10.41
CA LEU A 32 -0.09 -5.31 -9.40
C LEU A 32 -1.52 -5.28 -9.95
N LEU A 33 -1.92 -4.22 -10.66
CA LEU A 33 -3.23 -4.13 -11.31
C LEU A 33 -3.46 -5.33 -12.24
N ARG A 34 -2.51 -5.64 -13.14
CA ARG A 34 -2.61 -6.83 -14.02
C ARG A 34 -2.73 -8.13 -13.22
N ARG A 35 -1.97 -8.27 -12.14
CA ARG A 35 -1.96 -9.50 -11.33
C ARG A 35 -3.25 -9.68 -10.53
N LEU A 36 -3.82 -8.58 -10.00
CA LEU A 36 -5.06 -8.58 -9.25
C LEU A 36 -6.28 -8.73 -10.17
N HIS A 37 -6.25 -8.14 -11.39
CA HIS A 37 -7.23 -8.40 -12.42
C HIS A 37 -7.39 -9.91 -12.70
N ARG A 38 -6.27 -10.61 -12.91
CA ARG A 38 -6.28 -12.08 -13.13
C ARG A 38 -6.85 -12.88 -11.95
N ARG A 39 -6.95 -12.28 -10.76
CA ARG A 39 -7.61 -12.87 -9.60
C ARG A 39 -9.11 -12.57 -9.55
N GLY A 40 -9.61 -11.72 -10.44
CA GLY A 40 -11.00 -11.29 -10.51
C GLY A 40 -11.36 -10.12 -9.61
N ASP A 41 -10.38 -9.39 -9.07
CA ASP A 41 -10.63 -8.21 -8.23
C ASP A 41 -11.14 -7.02 -9.08
N ARG A 42 -12.02 -6.19 -8.49
CA ARG A 42 -12.40 -4.89 -9.03
C ARG A 42 -11.28 -3.88 -8.74
N LEU A 43 -10.85 -3.14 -9.76
CA LEU A 43 -9.64 -2.31 -9.67
C LEU A 43 -9.97 -0.82 -9.69
N ILE A 44 -9.31 -0.09 -8.79
CA ILE A 44 -9.30 1.37 -8.72
C ILE A 44 -7.86 1.85 -8.79
N ALA A 45 -7.53 2.59 -9.86
CA ALA A 45 -6.23 3.20 -10.05
C ALA A 45 -6.23 4.62 -9.46
N LEU A 46 -5.46 4.85 -8.40
CA LEU A 46 -5.26 6.17 -7.82
C LEU A 46 -4.00 6.80 -8.41
N THR A 47 -4.15 7.86 -9.20
CA THR A 47 -3.08 8.52 -9.94
C THR A 47 -3.03 10.01 -9.64
N SER A 48 -1.84 10.61 -9.67
CA SER A 48 -1.67 12.08 -9.63
C SER A 48 -1.77 12.72 -11.02
N SER A 49 -1.76 11.92 -12.08
CA SER A 49 -1.90 12.35 -13.46
C SER A 49 -3.37 12.33 -13.86
N GLY A 50 -3.82 13.37 -14.54
CA GLY A 50 -5.14 13.42 -15.18
C GLY A 50 -5.24 12.58 -16.46
N SER A 51 -4.13 12.01 -16.94
CA SER A 51 -4.12 11.19 -18.16
C SER A 51 -4.77 9.82 -17.90
N PRO A 52 -5.60 9.32 -18.81
CA PRO A 52 -6.15 7.97 -18.71
C PRO A 52 -5.06 6.92 -18.62
N LEU A 53 -5.26 5.95 -17.70
CA LEU A 53 -4.38 4.79 -17.58
C LEU A 53 -4.93 3.65 -18.40
N GLU A 54 -4.36 3.44 -19.58
CA GLU A 54 -4.66 2.28 -20.42
C GLU A 54 -3.82 1.09 -19.96
N LEU A 55 -4.49 0.02 -19.58
CA LEU A 55 -3.83 -1.19 -19.10
C LEU A 55 -4.32 -2.40 -19.91
N LEU A 56 -3.39 -3.10 -20.54
CA LEU A 56 -3.68 -4.30 -21.30
C LEU A 56 -3.29 -5.55 -20.52
N ASP A 57 -4.07 -6.60 -20.68
CA ASP A 57 -3.73 -7.94 -20.21
C ASP A 57 -2.70 -8.63 -21.12
N ALA A 58 -2.38 -9.91 -20.86
CA ALA A 58 -1.40 -10.67 -21.63
C ALA A 58 -1.89 -11.02 -23.06
N GLN A 59 -3.18 -10.93 -23.31
CA GLN A 59 -3.84 -11.20 -24.60
C GLN A 59 -4.09 -9.93 -25.40
N GLY A 60 -3.73 -8.75 -24.86
CA GLY A 60 -3.98 -7.45 -25.48
C GLY A 60 -5.39 -6.90 -25.23
N GLY A 61 -6.18 -7.56 -24.38
CA GLY A 61 -7.48 -7.07 -23.95
C GLY A 61 -7.34 -5.93 -22.94
N GLN A 62 -8.24 -4.94 -23.05
CA GLN A 62 -8.25 -3.82 -22.10
C GLN A 62 -8.74 -4.30 -20.73
N ILE A 63 -7.97 -4.02 -19.69
CA ILE A 63 -8.35 -4.31 -18.31
C ILE A 63 -9.33 -3.23 -17.83
N PRO A 64 -10.56 -3.59 -17.43
CA PRO A 64 -11.49 -2.64 -16.87
C PRO A 64 -10.98 -2.15 -15.50
N LEU A 65 -10.89 -0.85 -15.34
CA LEU A 65 -10.48 -0.21 -14.08
C LEU A 65 -11.18 1.14 -13.92
N GLN A 66 -11.50 1.48 -12.69
CA GLN A 66 -11.90 2.84 -12.34
C GLN A 66 -10.63 3.65 -12.08
N GLN A 67 -10.55 4.86 -12.62
CA GLN A 67 -9.45 5.78 -12.32
C GLN A 67 -9.98 6.95 -11.48
N ALA A 68 -9.22 7.31 -10.44
CA ALA A 68 -9.46 8.50 -9.64
C ALA A 68 -8.17 9.31 -9.50
N GLY A 69 -8.28 10.60 -9.78
CA GLY A 69 -7.19 11.56 -9.55
C GLY A 69 -7.10 11.94 -8.08
N TRP A 70 -5.89 12.09 -7.55
CA TRP A 70 -5.66 12.61 -6.22
C TRP A 70 -4.28 13.28 -6.12
N ALA A 71 -4.10 14.15 -5.14
CA ALA A 71 -2.82 14.80 -4.87
C ALA A 71 -2.41 14.59 -3.41
N VAL A 72 -1.09 14.48 -3.19
CA VAL A 72 -0.49 14.47 -1.84
C VAL A 72 -0.88 15.76 -1.11
N GLY A 73 -1.31 15.64 0.14
CA GLY A 73 -1.90 16.73 0.93
C GLY A 73 -3.41 16.87 0.79
N GLN A 74 -4.05 16.09 -0.08
CA GLN A 74 -5.52 16.08 -0.28
C GLN A 74 -6.10 14.66 -0.06
N GLU A 75 -5.50 13.89 0.83
CA GLU A 75 -5.86 12.50 1.08
C GLU A 75 -7.34 12.34 1.50
N GLU A 76 -7.86 13.28 2.29
CA GLU A 76 -9.23 13.24 2.81
C GLU A 76 -10.30 13.24 1.70
N ALA A 77 -10.01 13.83 0.55
CA ALA A 77 -10.92 13.80 -0.59
C ALA A 77 -11.19 12.36 -1.10
N LEU A 78 -10.33 11.40 -0.76
CA LEU A 78 -10.51 9.99 -1.11
C LEU A 78 -11.46 9.24 -0.16
N ALA A 79 -11.89 9.81 0.98
CA ALA A 79 -12.70 9.09 1.97
C ALA A 79 -13.96 8.42 1.38
N PRO A 80 -14.77 9.08 0.52
CA PRO A 80 -15.95 8.43 -0.07
C PRO A 80 -15.59 7.23 -0.94
N LEU A 81 -14.51 7.32 -1.72
CA LEU A 81 -14.03 6.21 -2.56
C LEU A 81 -13.48 5.08 -1.70
N LEU A 82 -12.68 5.39 -0.67
CA LEU A 82 -12.09 4.43 0.23
C LEU A 82 -13.14 3.65 1.02
N ALA A 83 -14.35 4.19 1.20
CA ALA A 83 -15.46 3.47 1.83
C ALA A 83 -15.86 2.21 1.06
N GLU A 84 -15.59 2.13 -0.22
CA GLU A 84 -15.89 0.96 -1.07
C GLU A 84 -14.71 -0.03 -1.19
N VAL A 85 -13.51 0.35 -0.73
CA VAL A 85 -12.27 -0.41 -0.94
C VAL A 85 -12.07 -1.48 0.14
N ASP A 86 -11.77 -2.71 -0.23
CA ASP A 86 -11.45 -3.81 0.68
C ASP A 86 -9.95 -3.97 0.88
N LEU A 87 -9.16 -3.63 -0.15
CA LEU A 87 -7.71 -3.64 -0.12
C LEU A 87 -7.15 -2.31 -0.65
N LEU A 88 -6.44 -1.58 0.20
CA LEU A 88 -5.69 -0.40 -0.21
C LEU A 88 -4.20 -0.73 -0.34
N VAL A 89 -3.63 -0.47 -1.52
CA VAL A 89 -2.19 -0.65 -1.75
C VAL A 89 -1.51 0.72 -1.82
N LEU A 90 -0.72 1.02 -0.80
CA LEU A 90 0.05 2.26 -0.70
C LEU A 90 1.42 2.07 -1.39
N ASN A 91 1.48 2.46 -2.67
CA ASN A 91 2.61 2.19 -3.55
C ASN A 91 3.23 3.46 -4.18
N HIS A 92 2.65 4.64 -3.95
CA HIS A 92 3.23 5.88 -4.46
C HIS A 92 4.55 6.23 -3.76
N GLY A 93 5.38 6.97 -4.45
CA GLY A 93 6.66 7.44 -3.93
C GLY A 93 7.47 8.14 -5.01
N ILE A 94 8.46 8.89 -4.57
CA ILE A 94 9.44 9.57 -5.42
C ILE A 94 10.86 9.24 -4.99
N ASN A 95 11.82 9.54 -5.86
CA ASN A 95 13.23 9.54 -5.54
C ASN A 95 13.84 10.87 -6.04
N VAL A 96 14.58 11.53 -5.19
CA VAL A 96 15.30 12.78 -5.52
C VAL A 96 16.80 12.55 -5.72
N TYR A 97 17.19 11.27 -5.72
CA TYR A 97 18.58 10.80 -5.93
C TYR A 97 19.57 11.47 -4.96
N GLY A 98 20.56 12.21 -5.47
CA GLY A 98 21.59 12.87 -4.68
C GLY A 98 21.26 14.32 -4.26
N ASP A 99 20.08 14.82 -4.59
CA ASP A 99 19.65 16.15 -4.16
C ASP A 99 19.39 16.18 -2.65
N ARG A 100 19.89 17.22 -1.98
CA ARG A 100 19.76 17.45 -0.52
C ARG A 100 19.30 18.86 -0.19
N SER A 101 18.68 19.54 -1.16
CA SER A 101 18.03 20.84 -0.91
C SER A 101 16.89 20.68 0.12
N VAL A 102 16.54 21.77 0.79
CA VAL A 102 15.42 21.79 1.75
C VAL A 102 14.13 21.33 1.07
N ASP A 103 13.84 21.83 -0.11
CA ASP A 103 12.65 21.46 -0.88
C ASP A 103 12.61 19.96 -1.18
N SER A 104 13.74 19.34 -1.51
CA SER A 104 13.83 17.90 -1.76
C SER A 104 13.66 17.09 -0.50
N VAL A 105 14.15 17.55 0.66
CA VAL A 105 13.90 16.92 1.95
C VAL A 105 12.42 16.95 2.29
N GLU A 106 11.79 18.11 2.24
CA GLU A 106 10.36 18.26 2.53
C GLU A 106 9.51 17.41 1.59
N ARG A 107 9.75 17.52 0.30
CA ARG A 107 9.00 16.79 -0.72
C ARG A 107 9.11 15.27 -0.58
N ILE A 108 10.30 14.73 -0.33
CA ILE A 108 10.45 13.27 -0.23
C ILE A 108 9.82 12.71 1.05
N LEU A 109 9.92 13.44 2.17
CA LEU A 109 9.29 13.04 3.42
C LEU A 109 7.76 13.12 3.30
N GLU A 110 7.26 14.19 2.70
CA GLU A 110 5.84 14.40 2.47
C GLU A 110 5.24 13.28 1.61
N VAL A 111 5.82 13.01 0.43
CA VAL A 111 5.30 12.02 -0.50
C VAL A 111 5.50 10.59 -0.01
N ASN A 112 6.72 10.24 0.44
CA ASN A 112 7.07 8.85 0.73
C ASN A 112 6.66 8.39 2.12
N ALA A 113 6.44 9.31 3.07
CA ALA A 113 6.18 8.94 4.46
C ALA A 113 4.87 9.52 5.00
N LEU A 114 4.71 10.84 5.01
CA LEU A 114 3.58 11.50 5.66
C LEU A 114 2.26 11.24 4.94
N SER A 115 2.27 11.31 3.61
CA SER A 115 1.10 10.99 2.80
C SER A 115 0.69 9.51 2.94
N LEU A 116 1.65 8.59 2.95
CA LEU A 116 1.39 7.16 3.21
C LEU A 116 0.74 6.95 4.58
N TRP A 117 1.27 7.60 5.61
CA TRP A 117 0.73 7.53 6.96
C TRP A 117 -0.69 8.11 7.03
N ARG A 118 -0.96 9.30 6.46
CA ARG A 118 -2.31 9.88 6.42
C ARG A 118 -3.32 8.98 5.72
N LEU A 119 -2.96 8.37 4.59
CA LEU A 119 -3.84 7.42 3.89
C LEU A 119 -4.10 6.16 4.70
N LEU A 120 -3.11 5.67 5.44
CA LEU A 120 -3.29 4.53 6.34
C LEU A 120 -4.30 4.83 7.46
N GLU A 121 -4.16 5.99 8.13
CA GLU A 121 -5.07 6.43 9.19
C GLU A 121 -6.48 6.69 8.64
N LEU A 122 -6.59 7.42 7.52
CA LEU A 122 -7.87 7.68 6.87
C LEU A 122 -8.60 6.39 6.48
N PHE A 123 -7.88 5.43 5.89
CA PHE A 123 -8.50 4.15 5.54
C PHE A 123 -8.94 3.36 6.77
N ALA A 124 -8.18 3.41 7.86
CA ALA A 124 -8.55 2.79 9.13
C ALA A 124 -9.84 3.40 9.71
N GLU A 125 -9.97 4.73 9.67
CA GLU A 125 -11.15 5.46 10.13
C GLU A 125 -12.37 5.12 9.28
N VAL A 126 -12.24 5.24 7.96
CA VAL A 126 -13.30 4.91 7.00
C VAL A 126 -13.73 3.44 7.14
N ALA A 127 -12.77 2.52 7.29
CA ALA A 127 -13.07 1.09 7.45
C ALA A 127 -13.79 0.78 8.77
N ARG A 128 -13.49 1.51 9.85
CA ARG A 128 -14.17 1.38 11.15
C ARG A 128 -15.63 1.83 11.08
N SER A 129 -15.92 2.84 10.27
CA SER A 129 -17.27 3.39 10.10
C SER A 129 -18.17 2.55 9.18
N ARG A 130 -17.67 1.47 8.59
CA ARG A 130 -18.45 0.61 7.69
C ARG A 130 -19.39 -0.32 8.45
N PRO A 131 -20.57 -0.63 7.87
CA PRO A 131 -21.40 -1.72 8.38
C PRO A 131 -20.62 -3.05 8.36
N PRO A 132 -20.63 -3.83 9.44
CA PRO A 132 -19.81 -5.04 9.56
C PRO A 132 -20.29 -6.21 8.68
N ALA A 133 -21.51 -6.13 8.11
CA ALA A 133 -22.14 -7.28 7.46
C ALA A 133 -21.59 -7.57 6.06
N GLY A 134 -21.05 -8.77 5.87
CA GLY A 134 -20.82 -9.41 4.56
C GLY A 134 -19.57 -8.98 3.79
N ARG A 135 -18.73 -8.09 4.34
CA ARG A 135 -17.48 -7.64 3.68
C ARG A 135 -16.26 -8.34 4.24
N PRO A 136 -15.22 -8.56 3.43
CA PRO A 136 -13.95 -9.07 3.92
C PRO A 136 -13.29 -8.10 4.92
N ARG A 137 -12.43 -8.65 5.79
CA ARG A 137 -11.59 -7.82 6.68
C ARG A 137 -10.81 -6.82 5.86
N PRO A 138 -10.87 -5.50 6.17
CA PRO A 138 -10.14 -4.48 5.44
C PRO A 138 -8.64 -4.71 5.54
N GLU A 139 -7.95 -4.52 4.42
CA GLU A 139 -6.53 -4.84 4.29
C GLU A 139 -5.75 -3.68 3.68
N VAL A 140 -4.55 -3.41 4.19
CA VAL A 140 -3.62 -2.43 3.63
C VAL A 140 -2.29 -3.09 3.32
N TRP A 141 -1.78 -2.86 2.12
CA TRP A 141 -0.42 -3.20 1.74
C TRP A 141 0.42 -1.92 1.69
N VAL A 142 1.47 -1.86 2.49
CA VAL A 142 2.34 -0.69 2.55
C VAL A 142 3.66 -1.02 1.86
N ASN A 143 3.93 -0.37 0.73
CA ASN A 143 5.18 -0.53 0.01
C ASN A 143 6.31 0.21 0.74
N THR A 144 7.16 -0.57 1.39
CA THR A 144 8.38 -0.11 2.00
C THR A 144 9.59 -0.54 1.17
N SER A 145 10.77 -0.62 1.77
CA SER A 145 11.99 -1.01 1.06
C SER A 145 12.96 -1.69 2.02
N GLU A 146 13.89 -2.48 1.50
CA GLU A 146 15.05 -2.92 2.28
C GLU A 146 15.91 -1.73 2.78
N ALA A 147 15.75 -0.53 2.17
CA ALA A 147 16.32 0.72 2.66
C ALA A 147 15.85 1.11 4.07
N GLU A 148 14.83 0.45 4.62
CA GLU A 148 14.47 0.61 6.05
C GLU A 148 15.61 0.20 7.01
N ILE A 149 16.43 -0.76 6.60
CA ILE A 149 17.45 -1.39 7.44
C ILE A 149 18.84 -1.41 6.80
N GLN A 150 18.91 -1.16 5.51
CA GLN A 150 20.15 -1.15 4.75
C GLN A 150 20.41 0.22 4.12
N VAL A 151 21.65 0.44 3.71
CA VAL A 151 22.06 1.67 3.01
C VAL A 151 21.48 1.66 1.60
N ALA A 152 20.95 2.80 1.17
CA ALA A 152 20.49 3.04 -0.18
C ALA A 152 21.40 4.04 -0.90
N ILE A 153 21.50 3.93 -2.23
CA ILE A 153 22.28 4.86 -3.07
C ILE A 153 21.74 6.31 -2.96
N SER A 154 20.44 6.46 -2.67
CA SER A 154 19.80 7.75 -2.46
C SER A 154 19.52 7.97 -0.96
N PRO A 155 20.30 8.84 -0.27
CA PRO A 155 20.18 9.02 1.18
C PRO A 155 18.80 9.51 1.64
N LEU A 156 18.19 10.47 0.94
CA LEU A 156 16.86 10.97 1.31
C LEU A 156 15.77 9.91 1.10
N TYR A 157 15.91 9.07 0.08
CA TYR A 157 15.01 7.92 -0.09
C TYR A 157 15.12 6.95 1.10
N GLU A 158 16.34 6.63 1.52
CA GLU A 158 16.59 5.79 2.71
C GLU A 158 15.94 6.38 3.95
N ILE A 159 16.17 7.67 4.24
CA ILE A 159 15.59 8.36 5.38
C ILE A 159 14.06 8.26 5.34
N SER A 160 13.45 8.52 4.20
CA SER A 160 12.00 8.44 4.04
C SER A 160 11.46 7.03 4.28
N LYS A 161 12.16 5.98 3.82
CA LYS A 161 11.74 4.59 4.02
C LYS A 161 11.97 4.11 5.46
N ARG A 162 13.02 4.59 6.13
CA ARG A 162 13.23 4.38 7.58
C ARG A 162 12.10 5.01 8.39
N LEU A 163 11.67 6.22 8.04
CA LEU A 163 10.55 6.90 8.69
C LEU A 163 9.25 6.12 8.52
N VAL A 164 8.91 5.70 7.28
CA VAL A 164 7.73 4.84 7.04
C VAL A 164 7.76 3.57 7.88
N GLY A 165 8.91 2.90 7.92
CA GLY A 165 9.08 1.68 8.71
C GLY A 165 8.86 1.88 10.20
N GLN A 166 9.28 3.04 10.77
CA GLN A 166 9.05 3.40 12.15
C GLN A 166 7.58 3.72 12.43
N LEU A 167 6.97 4.60 11.61
CA LEU A 167 5.55 4.97 11.73
C LEU A 167 4.66 3.73 11.63
N LEU A 168 4.93 2.84 10.67
CA LEU A 168 4.18 1.61 10.51
C LEU A 168 4.34 0.69 11.73
N SER A 169 5.55 0.56 12.28
CA SER A 169 5.79 -0.27 13.47
C SER A 169 5.11 0.29 14.72
N LEU A 170 5.02 1.61 14.83
CA LEU A 170 4.33 2.31 15.91
C LEU A 170 2.80 2.12 15.82
N ARG A 171 2.22 2.26 14.62
CA ARG A 171 0.77 2.34 14.45
C ARG A 171 0.08 1.01 14.16
N ALA A 172 0.76 0.06 13.50
CA ALA A 172 0.16 -1.21 13.11
C ALA A 172 -0.49 -1.97 14.30
N PRO A 173 0.15 -2.10 15.47
CA PRO A 173 -0.46 -2.82 16.60
C PRO A 173 -1.79 -2.22 17.09
N VAL A 174 -1.97 -0.90 16.92
CA VAL A 174 -3.20 -0.19 17.29
C VAL A 174 -4.27 -0.39 16.23
N LEU A 175 -3.91 -0.22 14.96
CA LEU A 175 -4.83 -0.30 13.82
C LEU A 175 -5.31 -1.73 13.53
N GLU A 176 -4.49 -2.73 13.85
CA GLU A 176 -4.85 -4.16 13.68
C GLU A 176 -5.75 -4.69 14.79
N ARG A 177 -5.89 -3.94 15.89
CA ARG A 177 -6.75 -4.36 17.01
C ARG A 177 -8.22 -4.32 16.58
N ALA A 178 -8.93 -5.40 16.88
CA ALA A 178 -10.37 -5.46 16.70
C ALA A 178 -11.06 -4.61 17.75
N ASP A 179 -12.10 -3.92 17.35
CA ASP A 179 -13.00 -3.20 18.24
C ASP A 179 -14.32 -3.97 18.34
N LYS A 180 -14.59 -4.53 19.53
CA LYS A 180 -15.78 -5.37 19.77
C LYS A 180 -17.05 -4.54 19.83
N GLU A 181 -16.97 -3.28 20.24
CA GLU A 181 -18.15 -2.41 20.39
C GLU A 181 -18.68 -1.97 19.04
N SER A 182 -17.80 -1.55 18.14
CA SER A 182 -18.17 -1.17 16.78
C SER A 182 -18.31 -2.36 15.81
N GLY A 183 -17.86 -3.56 16.21
CA GLY A 183 -17.77 -4.73 15.33
C GLY A 183 -16.65 -4.66 14.32
N PHE A 184 -15.74 -3.70 14.44
CA PHE A 184 -14.59 -3.56 13.53
C PHE A 184 -13.57 -4.68 13.75
N PRO A 185 -13.23 -5.48 12.72
CA PRO A 185 -12.32 -6.62 12.88
C PRO A 185 -10.83 -6.22 12.98
N GLY A 186 -10.53 -4.92 13.03
CA GLY A 186 -9.18 -4.39 12.86
C GLY A 186 -8.71 -4.40 11.40
N LEU A 187 -7.72 -3.60 11.08
CA LEU A 187 -7.07 -3.69 9.77
C LEU A 187 -6.21 -4.95 9.70
N ARG A 188 -6.03 -5.49 8.48
CA ARG A 188 -4.91 -6.37 8.18
C ARG A 188 -3.83 -5.54 7.49
N ILE A 189 -2.68 -5.39 8.11
CA ILE A 189 -1.58 -4.60 7.55
C ILE A 189 -0.50 -5.55 7.04
N ARG A 190 -0.10 -5.39 5.76
CA ARG A 190 1.03 -6.11 5.18
C ARG A 190 2.14 -5.12 4.82
N ARG A 191 3.32 -5.38 5.32
CA ARG A 191 4.53 -4.65 4.95
C ARG A 191 5.18 -5.31 3.76
N LEU A 192 5.34 -4.56 2.66
CA LEU A 192 6.03 -5.02 1.45
C LEU A 192 7.46 -4.48 1.45
N VAL A 193 8.42 -5.31 1.83
CA VAL A 193 9.84 -4.96 1.86
C VAL A 193 10.46 -5.35 0.52
N LEU A 194 10.67 -4.36 -0.31
CA LEU A 194 11.13 -4.57 -1.68
C LEU A 194 12.60 -4.19 -1.83
N GLY A 195 13.36 -5.07 -2.46
CA GLY A 195 14.70 -4.79 -2.95
C GLY A 195 14.70 -4.05 -4.28
N PRO A 196 15.87 -3.83 -4.91
CA PRO A 196 16.01 -3.06 -6.13
C PRO A 196 15.35 -3.79 -7.32
N PHE A 197 14.23 -3.29 -7.79
CA PHE A 197 13.56 -3.75 -8.99
C PHE A 197 13.53 -2.64 -10.06
N ARG A 198 13.45 -3.05 -11.32
CA ARG A 198 13.42 -2.12 -12.45
C ARG A 198 12.12 -1.33 -12.49
N SER A 199 12.25 -0.02 -12.42
CA SER A 199 11.14 0.94 -12.44
C SER A 199 11.63 2.30 -12.92
N ASN A 200 10.72 3.24 -13.13
CA ASN A 200 11.09 4.63 -13.44
C ASN A 200 11.92 5.29 -12.32
N LEU A 201 11.74 4.84 -11.07
CA LEU A 201 12.51 5.32 -9.91
C LEU A 201 13.87 4.59 -9.75
N ASN A 202 14.06 3.47 -10.42
CA ASN A 202 15.29 2.68 -10.38
C ASN A 202 15.46 1.91 -11.71
N PRO A 203 16.03 2.53 -12.76
CA PRO A 203 16.18 1.90 -14.07
C PRO A 203 17.12 0.68 -14.07
N VAL A 204 18.05 0.60 -13.11
CA VAL A 204 19.07 -0.45 -13.01
C VAL A 204 18.69 -1.61 -12.09
N GLY A 205 17.47 -1.63 -11.59
CA GLY A 205 17.00 -2.69 -10.71
C GLY A 205 17.09 -4.09 -11.34
N GLY A 206 17.55 -5.08 -10.56
CA GLY A 206 17.78 -6.45 -11.04
C GLY A 206 16.50 -7.26 -11.26
N MET A 207 15.42 -6.99 -10.54
CA MET A 207 14.16 -7.72 -10.65
C MET A 207 13.19 -6.98 -11.58
N GLY A 208 12.33 -7.71 -12.28
CA GLY A 208 11.23 -7.12 -13.06
C GLY A 208 10.01 -6.82 -12.18
N ALA A 209 9.28 -5.73 -12.46
CA ALA A 209 8.09 -5.36 -11.71
C ALA A 209 6.99 -6.45 -11.72
N ALA A 210 6.85 -7.19 -12.83
CA ALA A 210 5.91 -8.32 -12.93
C ALA A 210 6.28 -9.47 -11.99
N PHE A 211 7.57 -9.79 -11.87
CA PHE A 211 8.05 -10.78 -10.91
C PHE A 211 7.73 -10.35 -9.46
N VAL A 212 8.06 -9.10 -9.12
CA VAL A 212 7.80 -8.54 -7.78
C VAL A 212 6.30 -8.58 -7.46
N ALA A 213 5.43 -8.17 -8.38
CA ALA A 213 3.99 -8.21 -8.19
C ALA A 213 3.45 -9.64 -7.99
N ASN A 214 3.98 -10.63 -8.73
CA ASN A 214 3.60 -12.04 -8.56
C ASN A 214 4.00 -12.56 -7.18
N GLU A 215 5.22 -12.26 -6.73
CA GLU A 215 5.73 -12.66 -5.41
C GLU A 215 4.93 -12.03 -4.27
N ILE A 216 4.61 -10.73 -4.37
CA ILE A 216 3.76 -10.05 -3.39
C ILE A 216 2.40 -10.75 -3.26
N VAL A 217 1.71 -10.98 -4.37
CA VAL A 217 0.38 -11.62 -4.35
C VAL A 217 0.46 -13.08 -3.88
N ARG A 218 1.54 -13.80 -4.22
CA ARG A 218 1.78 -15.17 -3.76
C ARG A 218 1.95 -15.23 -2.25
N GLN A 219 2.86 -14.42 -1.68
CA GLN A 219 3.12 -14.37 -0.24
C GLN A 219 1.89 -13.85 0.54
N ALA A 220 1.15 -12.88 -0.02
CA ALA A 220 -0.12 -12.45 0.54
C ALA A 220 -1.15 -13.59 0.60
N GLY A 221 -1.18 -14.45 -0.42
CA GLY A 221 -2.00 -15.66 -0.46
C GLY A 221 -1.63 -16.68 0.63
N TRP A 222 -0.36 -16.73 1.04
CA TRP A 222 0.12 -17.53 2.18
C TRP A 222 -0.13 -16.85 3.53
N ASN A 223 -0.87 -15.77 3.54
CA ASN A 223 -1.22 -14.99 4.73
C ASN A 223 -0.01 -14.34 5.44
N CYS A 224 1.11 -14.09 4.74
CA CYS A 224 2.26 -13.39 5.30
C CYS A 224 1.92 -11.92 5.56
N SER A 225 2.17 -11.41 6.77
CA SER A 225 2.08 -9.96 7.09
C SER A 225 3.36 -9.21 6.71
N LEU A 226 4.51 -9.86 6.78
CA LEU A 226 5.79 -9.36 6.29
C LEU A 226 6.12 -10.07 4.97
N ILE A 227 6.05 -9.32 3.87
CA ILE A 227 6.32 -9.80 2.52
C ILE A 227 7.67 -9.24 2.10
N ILE A 228 8.63 -10.11 1.81
CA ILE A 228 9.98 -9.71 1.42
C ILE A 228 10.24 -10.21 0.00
N VAL A 229 10.57 -9.28 -0.90
CA VAL A 229 10.94 -9.58 -2.28
C VAL A 229 12.22 -8.83 -2.63
N THR A 230 13.34 -9.50 -2.45
CA THR A 230 14.68 -8.93 -2.71
C THR A 230 15.67 -10.02 -3.10
N PRO A 231 16.68 -9.73 -3.92
CA PRO A 231 17.79 -10.65 -4.16
C PRO A 231 18.79 -10.70 -3.00
N ASN A 232 18.67 -9.80 -2.00
CA ASN A 232 19.60 -9.72 -0.89
C ASN A 232 19.19 -10.67 0.25
N PRO A 233 19.95 -11.76 0.52
CA PRO A 233 19.59 -12.74 1.54
C PRO A 233 19.62 -12.16 2.97
N ILE A 234 20.44 -11.14 3.23
CA ILE A 234 20.56 -10.52 4.55
C ILE A 234 19.24 -9.86 4.99
N THR A 235 18.46 -9.34 4.06
CA THR A 235 17.16 -8.73 4.34
C THR A 235 16.17 -9.73 4.95
N TYR A 236 16.21 -11.00 4.55
CA TYR A 236 15.33 -12.06 5.09
C TYR A 236 15.61 -12.38 6.56
N VAL A 237 16.79 -12.04 7.06
CA VAL A 237 17.17 -12.21 8.47
C VAL A 237 16.99 -10.92 9.25
N LEU A 238 17.56 -9.81 8.75
CA LEU A 238 17.56 -8.54 9.49
C LEU A 238 16.17 -7.92 9.58
N MET A 239 15.33 -8.03 8.55
CA MET A 239 14.03 -7.38 8.55
C MET A 239 13.06 -7.97 9.58
N PRO A 240 12.90 -9.30 9.73
CA PRO A 240 12.12 -9.89 10.80
C PRO A 240 12.65 -9.52 12.18
N LEU A 241 13.96 -9.56 12.40
CA LEU A 241 14.58 -9.18 13.68
C LEU A 241 14.33 -7.72 14.02
N THR A 242 14.53 -6.82 13.07
CA THR A 242 14.26 -5.39 13.24
C THR A 242 12.78 -5.12 13.52
N THR A 243 11.89 -5.82 12.82
CA THR A 243 10.43 -5.67 13.03
C THR A 243 10.04 -6.13 14.43
N LEU A 244 10.57 -7.27 14.90
CA LEU A 244 10.35 -7.76 16.25
C LEU A 244 10.93 -6.81 17.29
N GLY A 245 12.17 -6.33 17.11
CA GLY A 245 12.81 -5.37 18.02
C GLY A 245 12.01 -4.07 18.14
N ARG A 246 11.53 -3.51 17.02
CA ARG A 246 10.67 -2.32 17.03
C ARG A 246 9.34 -2.59 17.73
N TRP A 247 8.73 -3.74 17.49
CA TRP A 247 7.48 -4.13 18.14
C TRP A 247 7.66 -4.21 19.66
N LEU A 248 8.71 -4.89 20.16
CA LEU A 248 9.01 -4.96 21.59
C LEU A 248 9.26 -3.57 22.18
N TYR A 249 10.05 -2.73 21.48
CA TYR A 249 10.36 -1.37 21.91
C TYR A 249 9.09 -0.52 22.08
N PHE A 250 8.22 -0.51 21.09
CA PHE A 250 6.98 0.28 21.14
C PHE A 250 5.98 -0.28 22.15
N GLN A 251 5.88 -1.61 22.31
CA GLN A 251 5.04 -2.19 23.36
C GLN A 251 5.51 -1.82 24.77
N ALA A 252 6.80 -1.71 24.98
CA ALA A 252 7.37 -1.36 26.28
C ALA A 252 7.25 0.13 26.64
N LEU A 253 7.35 1.01 25.64
CA LEU A 253 7.48 2.46 25.87
C LEU A 253 6.25 3.28 25.47
N CYS A 254 5.41 2.78 24.57
CA CYS A 254 4.21 3.51 24.18
C CYS A 254 3.02 3.10 25.04
N ARG A 255 2.27 4.10 25.49
CA ARG A 255 0.97 3.90 26.15
C ARG A 255 -0.13 4.28 25.17
N ASP A 256 -1.17 3.48 25.11
CA ASP A 256 -2.39 3.86 24.42
C ASP A 256 -3.01 5.02 25.23
N SER A 257 -2.97 6.24 24.68
CA SER A 257 -3.77 7.32 25.27
C SER A 257 -5.24 6.95 25.12
N PRO A 258 -6.07 7.14 26.16
CA PRO A 258 -7.51 7.06 25.96
C PRO A 258 -7.91 8.02 24.85
N ALA A 259 -8.88 7.61 23.99
CA ALA A 259 -9.41 8.49 22.98
C ALA A 259 -9.80 9.84 23.63
N PRO A 260 -9.50 11.00 22.99
CA PRO A 260 -10.00 12.27 23.50
C PRO A 260 -11.52 12.20 23.58
N PRO A 261 -12.09 12.82 24.64
CA PRO A 261 -13.53 12.78 24.90
C PRO A 261 -14.35 13.41 23.77
#